data_71b886c7e98b9383372adf90dd5e6355
#
_entry.id   71b886c7e98b9383372adf90dd5e6355
#
_cell.length_a   1.000
_cell.length_b   1.000
_cell.length_c   1.000
_cell.angle_alpha   90.00
_cell.angle_beta   90.00
_cell.angle_gamma   90.00
#
_symmetry.space_group_name_H-M   'P 1'
#
loop_
_entity.id
_entity.type
_entity.pdbx_description
1 polymer ?
#
loop_
_entity_poly.entity_id
_entity_poly.type
_entity_poly.pdbx_seq_one_letter_code
_entity_poly.pdbx_strand_id
1 'polypeptide(L)'
;MNIIKRILHIALRECRRMKANRMYLFCMIVFPVFVTFFFTSLMDEGQPQDMPVGVVDLDNSSTTRKLTRLLDSFQSTKVVAHYPSVDEARHAVQKGDIYGFVYFPKNTTADLLASRQPTISYYYSYASLTAGSLVFKDLKTMATLGSAAVGKQVMTAKGYTDR
;
A
#
# COMPACT_ATOMS: atom_id res chain seq x y z
N MET A 1 -46.18 35.69 12.11
CA MET A 1 -45.65 35.24 10.79
C MET A 1 -44.42 34.37 11.06
N ASN A 2 -44.52 33.06 10.82
CA ASN A 2 -43.55 32.06 11.27
C ASN A 2 -42.16 32.29 10.68
N ILE A 3 -41.14 32.21 11.50
CA ILE A 3 -39.71 32.33 11.13
C ILE A 3 -39.39 31.46 9.88
N ILE A 4 -39.97 30.27 9.83
CA ILE A 4 -39.82 29.32 8.73
C ILE A 4 -40.30 29.94 7.39
N LYS A 5 -41.42 30.65 7.34
CA LYS A 5 -41.94 31.32 6.14
C LYS A 5 -41.01 32.45 5.67
N ARG A 6 -40.36 33.16 6.59
CA ARG A 6 -39.38 34.21 6.27
C ARG A 6 -38.11 33.59 5.66
N ILE A 7 -37.60 32.51 6.24
CA ILE A 7 -36.46 31.80 5.74
C ILE A 7 -36.73 31.25 4.32
N LEU A 8 -37.87 30.62 4.13
CA LEU A 8 -38.28 30.08 2.84
C LEU A 8 -38.42 31.16 1.76
N HIS A 9 -38.97 32.31 2.11
CA HIS A 9 -39.14 33.44 1.18
C HIS A 9 -37.79 34.06 0.79
N ILE A 10 -36.84 34.14 1.71
CA ILE A 10 -35.48 34.59 1.44
C ILE A 10 -34.76 33.58 0.55
N ALA A 11 -34.83 32.29 0.85
CA ALA A 11 -34.22 31.22 0.08
C ALA A 11 -34.75 31.20 -1.38
N LEU A 12 -36.05 31.29 -1.59
CA LEU A 12 -36.66 31.36 -2.90
C LEU A 12 -36.21 32.61 -3.71
N ARG A 13 -36.07 33.74 -3.04
CA ARG A 13 -35.60 34.98 -3.66
C ARG A 13 -34.14 34.84 -4.11
N GLU A 14 -33.30 34.27 -3.27
CA GLU A 14 -31.87 34.02 -3.62
C GLU A 14 -31.74 32.96 -4.73
N CYS A 15 -32.52 31.89 -4.70
CA CYS A 15 -32.56 30.91 -5.80
C CYS A 15 -32.96 31.53 -7.12
N ARG A 16 -33.94 32.47 -7.10
CA ARG A 16 -34.36 33.17 -8.32
C ARG A 16 -33.29 34.13 -8.85
N ARG A 17 -32.55 34.80 -7.96
CA ARG A 17 -31.39 35.62 -8.28
C ARG A 17 -30.24 34.81 -8.90
N MET A 18 -29.98 33.65 -8.35
CA MET A 18 -28.94 32.73 -8.88
C MET A 18 -29.31 32.24 -10.28
N LYS A 19 -30.58 31.87 -10.52
CA LYS A 19 -31.07 31.48 -11.85
C LYS A 19 -30.97 32.61 -12.89
N ALA A 20 -31.13 33.85 -12.48
CA ALA A 20 -31.05 35.00 -13.37
C ALA A 20 -29.61 35.35 -13.81
N ASN A 21 -28.62 34.91 -13.04
CA ASN A 21 -27.22 35.21 -13.34
C ASN A 21 -26.47 33.93 -13.78
N ARG A 22 -26.23 33.83 -15.08
CA ARG A 22 -25.59 32.66 -15.71
C ARG A 22 -24.23 32.32 -15.12
N MET A 23 -23.50 33.32 -14.63
CA MET A 23 -22.21 33.15 -14.01
C MET A 23 -22.27 32.39 -12.65
N TYR A 24 -23.31 32.72 -11.83
CA TYR A 24 -23.54 32.00 -10.59
C TYR A 24 -23.94 30.54 -10.81
N LEU A 25 -24.77 30.30 -11.82
CA LEU A 25 -25.20 28.95 -12.19
C LEU A 25 -24.02 28.10 -12.65
N PHE A 26 -23.14 28.69 -13.46
CA PHE A 26 -21.91 28.03 -13.91
C PHE A 26 -21.01 27.67 -12.73
N CYS A 27 -20.69 28.65 -11.87
CA CYS A 27 -19.81 28.42 -10.74
C CYS A 27 -20.39 27.44 -9.72
N MET A 28 -21.70 27.41 -9.53
CA MET A 28 -22.34 26.59 -8.53
C MET A 28 -22.56 25.13 -8.96
N ILE A 29 -22.75 24.88 -10.24
CA ILE A 29 -23.05 23.54 -10.78
C ILE A 29 -21.89 23.00 -11.59
N VAL A 30 -21.45 23.76 -12.61
CA VAL A 30 -20.45 23.27 -13.59
C VAL A 30 -19.08 23.14 -12.93
N PHE A 31 -18.69 24.11 -12.12
CA PHE A 31 -17.37 24.10 -11.49
C PHE A 31 -17.20 22.93 -10.48
N PRO A 32 -18.10 22.64 -9.54
CA PRO A 32 -17.97 21.47 -8.67
C PRO A 32 -18.00 20.16 -9.43
N VAL A 33 -18.85 20.01 -10.45
CA VAL A 33 -18.89 18.81 -11.29
C VAL A 33 -17.58 18.65 -12.06
N PHE A 34 -17.06 19.72 -12.64
CA PHE A 34 -15.76 19.71 -13.32
C PHE A 34 -14.61 19.34 -12.37
N VAL A 35 -14.57 19.96 -11.20
CA VAL A 35 -13.54 19.67 -10.17
C VAL A 35 -13.62 18.21 -9.73
N THR A 36 -14.82 17.69 -9.48
CA THR A 36 -15.00 16.28 -9.10
C THR A 36 -14.54 15.36 -10.22
N PHE A 37 -14.96 15.61 -11.45
CA PHE A 37 -14.55 14.81 -12.62
C PHE A 37 -13.02 14.87 -12.82
N PHE A 38 -12.42 16.06 -12.71
CA PHE A 38 -10.99 16.27 -12.86
C PHE A 38 -10.19 15.48 -11.80
N PHE A 39 -10.58 15.59 -10.53
CA PHE A 39 -9.90 14.83 -9.48
C PHE A 39 -10.14 13.32 -9.59
N THR A 40 -11.33 12.88 -9.96
CA THR A 40 -11.61 11.48 -10.22
C THR A 40 -10.76 10.94 -11.36
N SER A 41 -10.64 11.70 -12.46
CA SER A 41 -9.80 11.32 -13.60
C SER A 41 -8.32 11.29 -13.27
N LEU A 42 -7.82 12.22 -12.43
CA LEU A 42 -6.45 12.17 -11.92
C LEU A 42 -6.20 10.96 -11.01
N MET A 43 -7.22 10.52 -10.28
CA MET A 43 -7.14 9.37 -9.39
C MET A 43 -7.34 8.03 -10.14
N ASP A 44 -7.91 8.07 -11.35
CA ASP A 44 -8.15 6.88 -12.19
C ASP A 44 -6.84 6.25 -12.70
N GLU A 45 -5.76 7.02 -12.83
CA GLU A 45 -4.42 6.50 -13.11
C GLU A 45 -3.82 5.72 -11.93
N GLY A 46 -4.52 5.70 -10.82
CA GLY A 46 -4.29 4.80 -9.69
C GLY A 46 -3.01 5.11 -8.89
N GLN A 47 -2.87 4.39 -7.81
CA GLN A 47 -1.58 4.31 -7.10
C GLN A 47 -0.59 3.53 -7.98
N PRO A 48 0.71 3.89 -7.95
CA PRO A 48 1.74 3.12 -8.65
C PRO A 48 1.60 1.64 -8.31
N GLN A 49 1.43 0.82 -9.34
CA GLN A 49 1.28 -0.63 -9.25
C GLN A 49 2.54 -1.29 -9.77
N ASP A 50 2.74 -2.57 -9.43
CA ASP A 50 3.85 -3.38 -9.93
C ASP A 50 5.24 -2.76 -9.69
N MET A 51 5.43 -2.04 -8.57
CA MET A 51 6.73 -1.45 -8.27
C MET A 51 7.78 -2.54 -8.08
N PRO A 52 8.91 -2.48 -8.83
CA PRO A 52 9.92 -3.49 -8.79
C PRO A 52 10.60 -3.55 -7.42
N VAL A 53 10.58 -4.74 -6.81
CA VAL A 53 11.27 -5.06 -5.56
C VAL A 53 12.16 -6.28 -5.76
N GLY A 54 13.25 -6.33 -4.98
CA GLY A 54 14.17 -7.44 -4.96
C GLY A 54 13.99 -8.34 -3.73
N VAL A 55 14.54 -9.54 -3.81
CA VAL A 55 14.63 -10.47 -2.69
C VAL A 55 16.04 -10.99 -2.55
N VAL A 56 16.58 -10.95 -1.34
CA VAL A 56 17.83 -11.59 -0.95
C VAL A 56 17.47 -12.71 0.02
N ASP A 57 17.45 -13.94 -0.47
CA ASP A 57 17.08 -15.12 0.34
C ASP A 57 18.29 -16.02 0.56
N LEU A 58 18.85 -15.99 1.78
CA LEU A 58 19.94 -16.86 2.19
C LEU A 58 19.47 -18.15 2.89
N ASP A 59 18.19 -18.23 3.25
CA ASP A 59 17.59 -19.41 3.86
C ASP A 59 17.13 -20.45 2.84
N ASN A 60 16.69 -19.97 1.69
CA ASN A 60 16.25 -20.74 0.52
C ASN A 60 15.23 -21.86 0.86
N SER A 61 14.37 -21.61 1.82
CA SER A 61 13.39 -22.57 2.34
C SER A 61 12.03 -22.49 1.64
N SER A 62 11.17 -23.45 1.96
CA SER A 62 9.77 -23.40 1.51
C SER A 62 9.01 -22.24 2.15
N THR A 63 9.39 -21.81 3.33
CA THR A 63 8.76 -20.70 4.07
C THR A 63 9.12 -19.36 3.46
N THR A 64 10.42 -19.12 3.17
CA THR A 64 10.86 -17.88 2.52
C THR A 64 10.27 -17.73 1.13
N ARG A 65 10.15 -18.83 0.36
CA ARG A 65 9.45 -18.83 -0.93
C ARG A 65 7.96 -18.49 -0.83
N LYS A 66 7.27 -18.95 0.22
CA LYS A 66 5.87 -18.55 0.46
C LYS A 66 5.76 -17.06 0.80
N LEU A 67 6.67 -16.53 1.62
CA LEU A 67 6.70 -15.10 1.95
C LEU A 67 7.01 -14.23 0.72
N THR A 68 7.92 -14.68 -0.13
CA THR A 68 8.21 -14.00 -1.41
C THR A 68 6.99 -13.98 -2.34
N ARG A 69 6.26 -15.10 -2.45
CA ARG A 69 5.00 -15.13 -3.23
C ARG A 69 3.91 -14.25 -2.63
N LEU A 70 3.85 -14.17 -1.30
CA LEU A 70 2.93 -13.26 -0.63
C LEU A 70 3.26 -11.80 -0.97
N LEU A 71 4.55 -11.45 -0.97
CA LEU A 71 5.00 -10.12 -1.38
C LEU A 71 4.63 -9.81 -2.83
N ASP A 72 4.83 -10.77 -3.73
CA ASP A 72 4.50 -10.66 -5.16
C ASP A 72 2.98 -10.60 -5.43
N SER A 73 2.15 -11.02 -4.47
CA SER A 73 0.69 -10.95 -4.58
C SER A 73 0.09 -9.59 -4.21
N PHE A 74 0.88 -8.66 -3.69
CA PHE A 74 0.41 -7.32 -3.39
C PHE A 74 0.31 -6.49 -4.68
N GLN A 75 -0.72 -5.66 -4.75
CA GLN A 75 -0.99 -4.83 -5.93
C GLN A 75 0.09 -3.77 -6.20
N SER A 76 0.74 -3.28 -5.16
CA SER A 76 1.72 -2.19 -5.28
C SER A 76 3.13 -2.68 -5.57
N THR A 77 3.46 -3.96 -5.29
CA THR A 77 4.82 -4.49 -5.41
C THR A 77 4.89 -5.70 -6.31
N LYS A 78 5.99 -5.82 -7.06
CA LYS A 78 6.29 -6.96 -7.91
C LYS A 78 7.72 -7.41 -7.70
N VAL A 79 7.92 -8.69 -7.40
CA VAL A 79 9.25 -9.27 -7.26
C VAL A 79 9.85 -9.48 -8.64
N VAL A 80 10.85 -8.66 -8.99
CA VAL A 80 11.48 -8.69 -10.33
C VAL A 80 12.82 -9.42 -10.33
N ALA A 81 13.50 -9.51 -9.19
CA ALA A 81 14.83 -10.10 -9.12
C ALA A 81 15.13 -10.74 -7.76
N HIS A 82 15.93 -11.81 -7.81
CA HIS A 82 16.57 -12.42 -6.66
C HIS A 82 18.06 -12.11 -6.69
N TYR A 83 18.56 -11.56 -5.60
CA TYR A 83 19.96 -11.17 -5.47
C TYR A 83 20.69 -12.13 -4.52
N PRO A 84 21.92 -12.54 -4.87
CA PRO A 84 22.71 -13.45 -4.01
C PRO A 84 23.26 -12.76 -2.77
N SER A 85 23.34 -11.41 -2.79
CA SER A 85 23.92 -10.64 -1.68
C SER A 85 23.14 -9.33 -1.45
N VAL A 86 23.26 -8.83 -0.22
CA VAL A 86 22.70 -7.53 0.17
C VAL A 86 23.38 -6.38 -0.59
N ASP A 87 24.66 -6.51 -0.91
CA ASP A 87 25.42 -5.44 -1.57
C ASP A 87 24.96 -5.27 -3.03
N GLU A 88 24.69 -6.36 -3.74
CA GLU A 88 24.14 -6.31 -5.10
C GLU A 88 22.73 -5.71 -5.10
N ALA A 89 21.89 -6.12 -4.15
CA ALA A 89 20.57 -5.55 -4.01
C ALA A 89 20.60 -4.04 -3.69
N ARG A 90 21.55 -3.60 -2.84
CA ARG A 90 21.75 -2.16 -2.56
C ARG A 90 22.18 -1.38 -3.80
N HIS A 91 23.09 -1.95 -4.60
CA HIS A 91 23.50 -1.34 -5.87
C HIS A 91 22.32 -1.20 -6.84
N ALA A 92 21.44 -2.19 -6.92
CA ALA A 92 20.24 -2.13 -7.74
C ALA A 92 19.26 -1.03 -7.24
N VAL A 93 19.11 -0.86 -5.93
CA VAL A 93 18.32 0.27 -5.34
C VAL A 93 18.96 1.62 -5.68
N GLN A 94 20.29 1.73 -5.58
CA GLN A 94 21.00 2.98 -5.88
C GLN A 94 20.92 3.36 -7.36
N LYS A 95 20.93 2.38 -8.25
CA LYS A 95 20.72 2.58 -9.70
C LYS A 95 19.29 2.94 -10.05
N GLY A 96 18.33 2.64 -9.17
CA GLY A 96 16.90 2.83 -9.42
C GLY A 96 16.24 1.67 -10.15
N ASP A 97 16.91 0.52 -10.29
CA ASP A 97 16.37 -0.69 -10.92
C ASP A 97 15.24 -1.30 -10.08
N ILE A 98 15.34 -1.17 -8.75
CA ILE A 98 14.34 -1.59 -7.77
C ILE A 98 14.12 -0.50 -6.71
N TYR A 99 12.91 -0.42 -6.18
CA TYR A 99 12.56 0.54 -5.11
C TYR A 99 12.91 0.06 -3.71
N GLY A 100 13.09 -1.25 -3.55
CA GLY A 100 13.46 -1.84 -2.28
C GLY A 100 13.72 -3.33 -2.39
N PHE A 101 14.17 -3.95 -1.30
CA PHE A 101 14.34 -5.39 -1.24
C PHE A 101 14.11 -5.92 0.17
N VAL A 102 13.75 -7.20 0.25
CA VAL A 102 13.63 -7.98 1.48
C VAL A 102 14.86 -8.87 1.63
N TYR A 103 15.38 -8.94 2.84
CA TYR A 103 16.47 -9.81 3.21
C TYR A 103 16.02 -10.88 4.20
N PHE A 104 16.15 -12.14 3.83
CA PHE A 104 15.94 -13.31 4.66
C PHE A 104 17.32 -13.89 5.07
N PRO A 105 17.73 -13.77 6.36
CA PRO A 105 18.98 -14.35 6.83
C PRO A 105 18.93 -15.88 6.82
N LYS A 106 20.11 -16.51 6.93
CA LYS A 106 20.22 -17.96 7.11
C LYS A 106 19.49 -18.39 8.37
N ASN A 107 18.89 -19.58 8.34
CA ASN A 107 18.12 -20.16 9.44
C ASN A 107 16.83 -19.43 9.82
N THR A 108 16.32 -18.50 8.99
CA THR A 108 15.04 -17.81 9.22
C THR A 108 13.91 -18.80 9.54
N THR A 109 13.79 -19.87 8.77
CA THR A 109 12.78 -20.92 8.99
C THR A 109 13.02 -21.71 10.26
N ALA A 110 14.25 -22.06 10.58
CA ALA A 110 14.58 -22.80 11.79
C ALA A 110 14.26 -21.98 13.04
N ASP A 111 14.55 -20.69 13.03
CA ASP A 111 14.22 -19.77 14.12
C ASP A 111 12.71 -19.59 14.30
N LEU A 112 11.96 -19.46 13.17
CA LEU A 112 10.51 -19.40 13.20
C LEU A 112 9.90 -20.68 13.83
N LEU A 113 10.36 -21.86 13.43
CA LEU A 113 9.88 -23.14 13.96
C LEU A 113 10.26 -23.33 15.44
N ALA A 114 11.41 -22.80 15.86
CA ALA A 114 11.85 -22.80 17.26
C ALA A 114 11.14 -21.75 18.13
N SER A 115 10.14 -21.04 17.58
CA SER A 115 9.45 -19.91 18.24
C SER A 115 10.40 -18.76 18.63
N ARG A 116 11.54 -18.66 17.96
CA ARG A 116 12.41 -17.48 18.01
C ARG A 116 11.92 -16.48 16.98
N GLN A 117 12.18 -15.20 17.24
CA GLN A 117 11.82 -14.13 16.30
C GLN A 117 13.00 -13.88 15.35
N PRO A 118 12.98 -14.38 14.11
CA PRO A 118 14.02 -14.06 13.14
C PRO A 118 13.90 -12.60 12.74
N THR A 119 15.03 -11.95 12.55
CA THR A 119 15.06 -10.58 12.06
C THR A 119 15.01 -10.58 10.54
N ILE A 120 13.81 -10.39 9.98
CA ILE A 120 13.65 -10.11 8.55
C ILE A 120 13.86 -8.61 8.35
N SER A 121 14.86 -8.24 7.55
CA SER A 121 15.17 -6.86 7.25
C SER A 121 14.61 -6.47 5.89
N TYR A 122 14.13 -5.24 5.78
CA TYR A 122 13.70 -4.67 4.51
C TYR A 122 14.37 -3.32 4.30
N TYR A 123 14.76 -3.07 3.05
CA TYR A 123 15.41 -1.85 2.62
C TYR A 123 14.57 -1.22 1.52
N TYR A 124 14.46 0.09 1.52
CA TYR A 124 13.72 0.82 0.50
C TYR A 124 14.36 2.18 0.21
N SER A 125 14.11 2.68 -0.99
CA SER A 125 14.64 3.97 -1.43
C SER A 125 13.76 5.12 -0.98
N TYR A 126 14.36 6.15 -0.40
CA TYR A 126 13.70 7.43 -0.11
C TYR A 126 13.68 8.39 -1.32
N ALA A 127 14.31 8.03 -2.42
CA ALA A 127 14.40 8.91 -3.60
C ALA A 127 13.03 9.23 -4.20
N SER A 128 12.04 8.35 -4.00
CA SER A 128 10.64 8.58 -4.37
C SER A 128 9.74 8.41 -3.15
N LEU A 129 9.26 9.52 -2.60
CA LEU A 129 8.43 9.52 -1.38
C LEU A 129 7.17 8.65 -1.53
N THR A 130 6.51 8.72 -2.69
CA THR A 130 5.27 7.96 -2.95
C THR A 130 5.56 6.48 -3.15
N ALA A 131 6.46 6.13 -4.07
CA ALA A 131 6.81 4.75 -4.36
C ALA A 131 7.46 4.06 -3.15
N GLY A 132 8.40 4.73 -2.49
CA GLY A 132 9.05 4.21 -1.29
C GLY A 132 8.08 3.93 -0.14
N SER A 133 7.09 4.79 0.09
CA SER A 133 6.09 4.60 1.14
C SER A 133 5.14 3.43 0.88
N LEU A 134 4.76 3.20 -0.37
CA LEU A 134 3.91 2.07 -0.78
C LEU A 134 4.67 0.75 -0.64
N VAL A 135 5.90 0.70 -1.15
CA VAL A 135 6.78 -0.47 -0.99
C VAL A 135 7.01 -0.77 0.49
N PHE A 136 7.30 0.24 1.32
CA PHE A 136 7.43 0.09 2.76
C PHE A 136 6.18 -0.51 3.41
N LYS A 137 4.99 -0.02 3.04
CA LYS A 137 3.70 -0.53 3.54
C LYS A 137 3.54 -2.02 3.22
N ASP A 138 3.80 -2.42 1.98
CA ASP A 138 3.65 -3.81 1.53
C ASP A 138 4.68 -4.72 2.19
N LEU A 139 5.94 -4.29 2.28
CA LEU A 139 7.00 -5.03 2.99
C LEU A 139 6.67 -5.21 4.47
N LYS A 140 6.17 -4.17 5.14
CA LYS A 140 5.73 -4.24 6.54
C LYS A 140 4.53 -5.17 6.70
N THR A 141 3.57 -5.11 5.79
CA THR A 141 2.37 -5.97 5.80
C THR A 141 2.76 -7.43 5.60
N MET A 142 3.66 -7.72 4.65
CA MET A 142 4.20 -9.07 4.43
C MET A 142 4.88 -9.60 5.68
N ALA A 143 5.74 -8.82 6.31
CA ALA A 143 6.44 -9.23 7.54
C ALA A 143 5.45 -9.53 8.68
N THR A 144 4.39 -8.73 8.82
CA THR A 144 3.36 -8.91 9.86
C THR A 144 2.50 -10.14 9.58
N LEU A 145 1.98 -10.29 8.35
CA LEU A 145 1.16 -11.44 7.96
C LEU A 145 1.97 -12.73 7.95
N GLY A 146 3.21 -12.66 7.48
CA GLY A 146 4.14 -13.81 7.49
C GLY A 146 4.41 -14.30 8.91
N SER A 147 4.68 -13.40 9.86
CA SER A 147 4.89 -13.78 11.27
C SER A 147 3.63 -14.37 11.90
N ALA A 148 2.45 -13.83 11.61
CA ALA A 148 1.18 -14.36 12.10
C ALA A 148 0.85 -15.75 11.52
N ALA A 149 1.08 -15.96 10.22
CA ALA A 149 0.85 -17.24 9.55
C ALA A 149 1.77 -18.34 10.10
N VAL A 150 3.04 -18.02 10.33
CA VAL A 150 4.00 -18.97 10.93
C VAL A 150 3.68 -19.22 12.40
N GLY A 151 3.28 -18.19 13.17
CA GLY A 151 2.80 -18.33 14.54
C GLY A 151 1.63 -19.29 14.65
N LYS A 152 0.65 -19.20 13.73
CA LYS A 152 -0.48 -20.15 13.67
C LYS A 152 -0.02 -21.56 13.35
N GLN A 153 0.89 -21.77 12.39
CA GLN A 153 1.44 -23.10 12.07
C GLN A 153 2.16 -23.73 13.27
N VAL A 154 2.94 -22.93 14.01
CA VAL A 154 3.65 -23.40 15.21
C VAL A 154 2.67 -23.79 16.32
N MET A 155 1.60 -23.01 16.53
CA MET A 155 0.56 -23.33 17.50
C MET A 155 -0.18 -24.64 17.13
N THR A 156 -0.55 -24.80 15.87
CA THR A 156 -1.19 -26.02 15.38
C THR A 156 -0.28 -27.23 15.50
N ALA A 157 1.01 -27.09 15.21
CA ALA A 157 2.01 -28.15 15.38
C ALA A 157 2.24 -28.53 16.84
N LYS A 158 2.02 -27.59 17.79
CA LYS A 158 2.08 -27.84 19.25
C LYS A 158 0.76 -28.33 19.85
N GLY A 159 -0.26 -28.63 19.04
CA GLY A 159 -1.53 -29.19 19.47
C GLY A 159 -2.57 -28.18 19.97
N TYR A 160 -2.32 -26.89 19.79
CA TYR A 160 -3.36 -25.87 20.03
C TYR A 160 -4.25 -25.78 18.80
N THR A 161 -5.35 -26.51 18.82
CA THR A 161 -6.42 -26.37 17.80
C THR A 161 -7.38 -25.29 18.29
N ASP A 162 -7.72 -24.35 17.43
CA ASP A 162 -8.81 -23.39 17.69
C ASP A 162 -10.11 -24.21 17.92
N ARG A 163 -10.67 -24.13 19.12
CA ARG A 163 -12.03 -24.53 19.42
C ARG A 163 -12.97 -23.37 19.22
#